data_5802895da7d39f1454ff2bd638d2ac82
#
_entry.id   5802895da7d39f1454ff2bd638d2ac82
#
_cell.length_a   1.000
_cell.length_b   1.000
_cell.length_c   1.000
_cell.angle_alpha   90.00
_cell.angle_beta   90.00
_cell.angle_gamma   90.00
#
_symmetry.space_group_name_H-M   'P 1'
#
loop_
_entity.id
_entity.type
_entity.pdbx_description
1 polymer ?
#
loop_
_entity_poly.entity_id
_entity_poly.type
_entity_poly.pdbx_seq_one_letter_code
_entity_poly.pdbx_strand_id
1 'polypeptide(L)'
;MSLNLTHGVILSYRFLHFPQTLIMMLLKEVVRMNMDDTIFLFLCTLLVWLMTPGLSLFYGGLVQSKNALNTVMQSMAAIVIVTFAWMIIGFSISFDQGNDWLGGLKFLGLNHVGFAISKTISPHIPLALFMLFQMMFCTIAVSILSGSIAEKMRFIPYLIFVGLWVVLIYSPVAHWVWGGGWISKLGAIDYAGGTVVHITSGVSGLILGIMIGVGKKQEKHTPHNLLITLIGGILVWLGWYGFNVGSAFTFDQIAMISFVNTVIACLLYTSDAADE
;
A
#
# COMPACT_ATOMS: atom_id res chain seq x y z
N MET A 1 3.31 7.13 40.42
CA MET A 1 1.88 6.85 40.61
C MET A 1 1.46 5.90 39.50
N SER A 2 1.69 4.60 39.73
CA SER A 2 1.41 3.55 38.74
C SER A 2 -0.06 3.13 38.84
N LEU A 3 -0.85 3.53 37.88
CA LEU A 3 -2.25 3.13 37.76
C LEU A 3 -2.34 1.64 37.44
N ASN A 4 -2.85 0.84 38.37
CA ASN A 4 -3.21 -0.56 38.21
C ASN A 4 -4.41 -0.69 37.23
N LEU A 5 -4.14 -0.59 35.91
CA LEU A 5 -5.15 -0.82 34.87
C LEU A 5 -5.51 -2.31 34.67
N THR A 6 -4.77 -3.22 35.32
CA THR A 6 -4.96 -4.68 35.15
C THR A 6 -6.20 -5.22 35.89
N HIS A 7 -6.67 -4.60 36.96
CA HIS A 7 -7.83 -5.09 37.73
C HIS A 7 -9.19 -4.74 37.14
N GLY A 8 -9.32 -3.61 36.43
CA GLY A 8 -10.59 -3.18 35.83
C GLY A 8 -10.99 -3.97 34.59
N VAL A 9 -10.01 -4.38 33.78
CA VAL A 9 -10.24 -5.13 32.53
C VAL A 9 -10.63 -6.58 32.81
N ILE A 10 -10.08 -7.18 33.87
CA ILE A 10 -10.35 -8.59 34.24
C ILE A 10 -11.79 -8.79 34.73
N LEU A 11 -12.41 -7.79 35.35
CA LEU A 11 -13.77 -7.90 35.88
C LEU A 11 -14.88 -7.84 34.82
N SER A 12 -14.64 -7.21 33.66
CA SER A 12 -15.63 -7.09 32.57
C SER A 12 -15.78 -8.34 31.72
N TYR A 13 -14.75 -9.22 31.68
CA TYR A 13 -14.75 -10.42 30.83
C TYR A 13 -15.29 -11.69 31.50
N ARG A 14 -15.81 -11.61 32.72
CA ARG A 14 -16.34 -12.77 33.45
C ARG A 14 -17.62 -13.37 32.84
N PHE A 15 -18.21 -12.73 31.82
CA PHE A 15 -19.41 -13.21 31.13
C PHE A 15 -19.16 -14.03 29.86
N LEU A 16 -17.93 -14.07 29.36
CA LEU A 16 -17.55 -14.94 28.24
C LEU A 16 -16.75 -16.11 28.79
N HIS A 17 -17.25 -17.33 28.62
CA HIS A 17 -16.61 -18.59 29.05
C HIS A 17 -15.30 -18.91 28.29
N PHE A 18 -14.39 -17.93 28.21
CA PHE A 18 -13.03 -18.18 27.69
C PHE A 18 -12.11 -18.64 28.83
N PRO A 19 -11.31 -19.70 28.62
CA PRO A 19 -10.33 -20.16 29.61
C PRO A 19 -9.38 -19.02 29.97
N GLN A 20 -9.19 -18.76 31.26
CA GLN A 20 -8.31 -17.69 31.78
C GLN A 20 -6.89 -17.77 31.20
N THR A 21 -6.43 -18.99 30.89
CA THR A 21 -5.15 -19.25 30.22
C THR A 21 -5.08 -18.64 28.81
N LEU A 22 -6.17 -18.69 28.03
CA LEU A 22 -6.23 -18.09 26.69
C LEU A 22 -6.24 -16.54 26.77
N ILE A 23 -7.00 -15.99 27.74
CA ILE A 23 -7.01 -14.54 28.00
C ILE A 23 -5.62 -14.06 28.42
N MET A 24 -4.94 -14.79 29.31
CA MET A 24 -3.58 -14.48 29.76
C MET A 24 -2.55 -14.62 28.65
N MET A 25 -2.71 -15.59 27.73
CA MET A 25 -1.84 -15.73 26.53
C MET A 25 -2.05 -14.57 25.57
N LEU A 26 -3.31 -14.19 25.28
CA LEU A 26 -3.63 -13.05 24.44
C LEU A 26 -3.14 -11.74 25.04
N LEU A 27 -3.29 -11.55 26.37
CA LEU A 27 -2.76 -10.37 27.06
C LEU A 27 -1.23 -10.35 27.09
N LYS A 28 -0.55 -11.51 27.19
CA LYS A 28 0.91 -11.59 27.12
C LYS A 28 1.45 -11.25 25.74
N GLU A 29 0.73 -11.58 24.66
CA GLU A 29 1.13 -11.23 23.30
C GLU A 29 0.84 -9.75 23.01
N VAL A 30 -0.27 -9.21 23.49
CA VAL A 30 -0.59 -7.76 23.41
C VAL A 30 0.44 -6.91 24.18
N VAL A 31 0.94 -7.39 25.32
CA VAL A 31 1.99 -6.72 26.11
C VAL A 31 3.36 -6.71 25.40
N ARG A 32 3.57 -7.54 24.37
CA ARG A 32 4.79 -7.53 23.57
C ARG A 32 4.75 -6.60 22.36
N MET A 33 3.55 -6.07 21.99
CA MET A 33 3.43 -5.03 20.96
C MET A 33 4.01 -3.72 21.45
N ASN A 34 4.75 -3.06 20.59
CA ASN A 34 5.08 -1.65 20.79
C ASN A 34 3.85 -0.81 20.38
N MET A 35 3.20 -0.17 21.36
CA MET A 35 2.01 0.63 21.07
C MET A 35 2.34 1.90 20.31
N ASP A 36 3.50 2.51 20.53
CA ASP A 36 3.94 3.72 19.83
C ASP A 36 4.16 3.41 18.35
N ASP A 37 4.86 2.31 18.03
CA ASP A 37 5.06 1.84 16.66
C ASP A 37 3.73 1.44 15.99
N THR A 38 2.82 0.85 16.78
CA THR A 38 1.50 0.44 16.27
C THR A 38 0.64 1.64 15.90
N ILE A 39 0.56 2.65 16.78
CA ILE A 39 -0.17 3.90 16.50
C ILE A 39 0.48 4.64 15.33
N PHE A 40 1.80 4.73 15.34
CA PHE A 40 2.57 5.35 14.24
C PHE A 40 2.23 4.71 12.89
N LEU A 41 2.34 3.38 12.78
CA LEU A 41 2.06 2.70 11.52
C LEU A 41 0.57 2.76 11.14
N PHE A 42 -0.34 2.74 12.11
CA PHE A 42 -1.77 2.93 11.85
C PHE A 42 -2.05 4.29 11.20
N LEU A 43 -1.47 5.38 11.71
CA LEU A 43 -1.61 6.71 11.13
C LEU A 43 -0.96 6.77 9.74
N CYS A 44 0.22 6.19 9.56
CA CYS A 44 0.86 6.09 8.25
C CYS A 44 0.00 5.30 7.25
N THR A 45 -0.64 4.20 7.68
CA THR A 45 -1.54 3.41 6.83
C THR A 45 -2.73 4.25 6.35
N LEU A 46 -3.34 5.06 7.21
CA LEU A 46 -4.43 5.98 6.84
C LEU A 46 -3.96 7.03 5.84
N LEU A 47 -2.75 7.58 6.01
CA LEU A 47 -2.19 8.54 5.07
C LEU A 47 -1.95 7.90 3.69
N VAL A 48 -1.37 6.70 3.64
CA VAL A 48 -1.18 5.98 2.37
C VAL A 48 -2.52 5.66 1.69
N TRP A 49 -3.54 5.32 2.48
CA TRP A 49 -4.88 5.07 1.93
C TRP A 49 -5.45 6.28 1.18
N LEU A 50 -5.16 7.51 1.63
CA LEU A 50 -5.57 8.74 0.94
C LEU A 50 -4.92 8.92 -0.44
N MET A 51 -3.78 8.28 -0.71
CA MET A 51 -3.10 8.42 -2.00
C MET A 51 -3.92 7.88 -3.17
N THR A 52 -4.66 6.78 -2.98
CA THR A 52 -5.45 6.18 -4.06
C THR A 52 -6.60 7.07 -4.52
N PRO A 53 -7.51 7.59 -3.65
CA PRO A 53 -8.48 8.59 -4.07
C PRO A 53 -7.80 9.88 -4.57
N GLY A 54 -6.66 10.27 -4.00
CA GLY A 54 -5.88 11.40 -4.49
C GLY A 54 -5.46 11.22 -5.95
N LEU A 55 -4.84 10.09 -6.28
CA LEU A 55 -4.41 9.79 -7.64
C LEU A 55 -5.58 9.59 -8.61
N SER A 56 -6.70 9.06 -8.12
CA SER A 56 -7.97 8.98 -8.85
C SER A 56 -8.45 10.37 -9.30
N LEU A 57 -8.46 11.35 -8.41
CA LEU A 57 -8.82 12.74 -8.71
C LEU A 57 -7.77 13.40 -9.62
N PHE A 58 -6.49 13.15 -9.38
CA PHE A 58 -5.40 13.67 -10.18
C PHE A 58 -5.55 13.29 -11.66
N TYR A 59 -5.70 11.99 -11.94
CA TYR A 59 -5.92 11.53 -13.32
C TYR A 59 -7.28 11.93 -13.87
N GLY A 60 -8.33 11.89 -13.03
CA GLY A 60 -9.68 12.30 -13.43
C GLY A 60 -9.76 13.76 -13.91
N GLY A 61 -8.95 14.64 -13.32
CA GLY A 61 -8.87 16.03 -13.75
C GLY A 61 -8.07 16.24 -15.04
N LEU A 62 -7.08 15.37 -15.33
CA LEU A 62 -6.22 15.47 -16.51
C LEU A 62 -6.86 14.93 -17.79
N VAL A 63 -7.74 13.94 -17.69
CA VAL A 63 -8.40 13.33 -18.87
C VAL A 63 -9.51 14.21 -19.43
N GLN A 64 -10.05 13.88 -20.63
CA GLN A 64 -11.19 14.56 -21.19
C GLN A 64 -12.45 14.36 -20.31
N SER A 65 -13.34 15.36 -20.27
CA SER A 65 -14.57 15.33 -19.46
C SER A 65 -15.40 14.06 -19.63
N LYS A 66 -15.56 13.58 -20.87
CA LYS A 66 -16.33 12.36 -21.19
C LYS A 66 -15.73 11.08 -20.58
N ASN A 67 -14.44 11.08 -20.24
CA ASN A 67 -13.69 9.95 -19.70
C ASN A 67 -13.38 10.10 -18.20
N ALA A 68 -13.63 11.28 -17.62
CA ALA A 68 -13.24 11.60 -16.24
C ALA A 68 -13.85 10.61 -15.23
N LEU A 69 -15.15 10.36 -15.32
CA LEU A 69 -15.82 9.43 -14.41
C LEU A 69 -15.26 8.00 -14.53
N ASN A 70 -15.04 7.51 -15.76
CA ASN A 70 -14.47 6.18 -15.98
C ASN A 70 -13.07 6.05 -15.39
N THR A 71 -12.22 7.07 -15.57
CA THR A 71 -10.85 7.10 -15.02
C THR A 71 -10.86 7.11 -13.50
N VAL A 72 -11.69 7.96 -12.88
CA VAL A 72 -11.89 7.98 -11.43
C VAL A 72 -12.34 6.63 -10.91
N MET A 73 -13.35 6.04 -11.54
CA MET A 73 -13.90 4.75 -11.14
C MET A 73 -12.90 3.59 -11.31
N GLN A 74 -12.04 3.63 -12.33
CA GLN A 74 -10.98 2.62 -12.49
C GLN A 74 -10.01 2.64 -11.30
N SER A 75 -9.50 3.80 -10.92
CA SER A 75 -8.58 3.92 -9.76
C SER A 75 -9.29 3.56 -8.45
N MET A 76 -10.54 3.97 -8.24
CA MET A 76 -11.30 3.63 -7.03
C MET A 76 -11.65 2.13 -6.95
N ALA A 77 -12.02 1.51 -8.07
CA ALA A 77 -12.30 0.08 -8.13
C ALA A 77 -11.04 -0.78 -7.85
N ALA A 78 -9.84 -0.23 -8.11
CA ALA A 78 -8.58 -0.88 -7.76
C ALA A 78 -8.53 -1.20 -6.27
N ILE A 79 -9.01 -0.33 -5.39
CA ILE A 79 -9.06 -0.58 -3.94
C ILE A 79 -9.77 -1.90 -3.65
N VAL A 80 -10.94 -2.12 -4.25
CA VAL A 80 -11.75 -3.31 -4.01
C VAL A 80 -11.06 -4.57 -4.56
N ILE A 81 -10.63 -4.52 -5.82
CA ILE A 81 -10.01 -5.69 -6.47
C ILE A 81 -8.69 -6.07 -5.82
N VAL A 82 -7.84 -5.08 -5.51
CA VAL A 82 -6.58 -5.32 -4.80
C VAL A 82 -6.85 -5.91 -3.42
N THR A 83 -7.80 -5.36 -2.67
CA THR A 83 -8.16 -5.90 -1.35
C THR A 83 -8.49 -7.37 -1.43
N PHE A 84 -9.39 -7.78 -2.33
CA PHE A 84 -9.74 -9.20 -2.48
C PHE A 84 -8.56 -10.05 -2.93
N ALA A 85 -7.82 -9.65 -3.97
CA ALA A 85 -6.69 -10.41 -4.48
C ALA A 85 -5.58 -10.54 -3.42
N TRP A 86 -5.31 -9.46 -2.67
CA TRP A 86 -4.33 -9.43 -1.60
C TRP A 86 -4.71 -10.32 -0.42
N MET A 87 -5.96 -10.21 0.07
CA MET A 87 -6.47 -11.02 1.18
C MET A 87 -6.54 -12.50 0.83
N ILE A 88 -6.95 -12.84 -0.39
CA ILE A 88 -7.08 -14.25 -0.79
C ILE A 88 -5.71 -14.90 -0.91
N ILE A 89 -4.77 -14.31 -1.62
CA ILE A 89 -3.51 -14.96 -1.97
C ILE A 89 -2.29 -14.03 -2.00
N GLY A 90 -2.45 -12.76 -2.35
CA GLY A 90 -1.35 -11.84 -2.62
C GLY A 90 -0.41 -11.67 -1.43
N PHE A 91 -0.96 -11.47 -0.22
CA PHE A 91 -0.16 -11.34 0.99
C PHE A 91 0.67 -12.60 1.27
N SER A 92 0.09 -13.78 1.05
CA SER A 92 0.79 -15.05 1.26
C SER A 92 1.97 -15.20 0.30
N ILE A 93 1.76 -15.00 -1.00
CA ILE A 93 2.83 -15.07 -2.01
C ILE A 93 3.94 -14.06 -1.71
N SER A 94 3.60 -12.89 -1.17
CA SER A 94 4.56 -11.82 -0.90
C SER A 94 5.40 -12.07 0.35
N PHE A 95 4.82 -12.51 1.46
CA PHE A 95 5.46 -12.44 2.78
C PHE A 95 5.57 -13.76 3.54
N ASP A 96 4.96 -14.85 3.06
CA ASP A 96 5.19 -16.15 3.68
C ASP A 96 6.55 -16.72 3.29
N GLN A 97 7.07 -17.58 4.15
CA GLN A 97 8.28 -18.36 3.87
C GLN A 97 8.03 -19.29 2.66
N GLY A 98 8.87 -19.17 1.66
CA GLY A 98 8.76 -19.93 0.42
C GLY A 98 10.12 -20.24 -0.16
N ASN A 99 10.23 -20.13 -1.47
CA ASN A 99 11.50 -20.24 -2.21
C ASN A 99 11.97 -18.84 -2.67
N ASP A 100 13.03 -18.79 -3.48
CA ASP A 100 13.59 -17.51 -3.96
C ASP A 100 12.66 -16.70 -4.87
N TRP A 101 11.63 -17.36 -5.44
CA TRP A 101 10.74 -16.79 -6.44
C TRP A 101 9.35 -16.48 -5.91
N LEU A 102 8.83 -17.28 -4.98
CA LEU A 102 7.46 -17.15 -4.47
C LEU A 102 7.41 -17.49 -2.99
N GLY A 103 6.64 -16.73 -2.23
CA GLY A 103 6.24 -17.06 -0.88
C GLY A 103 5.34 -18.29 -0.81
N GLY A 104 5.15 -18.81 0.40
CA GLY A 104 4.28 -19.95 0.67
C GLY A 104 2.79 -19.58 0.68
N LEU A 105 1.97 -20.52 1.15
CA LEU A 105 0.50 -20.39 1.19
C LEU A 105 -0.06 -20.38 2.62
N LYS A 106 0.76 -20.16 3.63
CA LYS A 106 0.34 -20.19 5.05
C LYS A 106 -0.69 -19.11 5.37
N PHE A 107 -0.57 -17.94 4.73
CA PHE A 107 -1.46 -16.78 4.94
C PHE A 107 -2.61 -16.73 3.94
N LEU A 108 -2.87 -17.79 3.20
CA LEU A 108 -3.98 -17.87 2.24
C LEU A 108 -5.31 -17.55 2.93
N GLY A 109 -6.09 -16.63 2.36
CA GLY A 109 -7.34 -16.17 2.95
C GLY A 109 -7.15 -15.48 4.31
N LEU A 110 -5.97 -14.87 4.56
CA LEU A 110 -5.55 -14.29 5.84
C LEU A 110 -5.48 -15.29 6.99
N ASN A 111 -5.35 -16.59 6.70
CA ASN A 111 -5.12 -17.58 7.75
C ASN A 111 -3.85 -17.20 8.52
N HIS A 112 -3.85 -17.36 9.84
CA HIS A 112 -2.76 -16.95 10.75
C HIS A 112 -2.40 -15.45 10.73
N VAL A 113 -3.15 -14.58 10.07
CA VAL A 113 -2.99 -13.13 10.12
C VAL A 113 -3.90 -12.58 11.21
N GLY A 114 -3.32 -12.17 12.33
CA GLY A 114 -4.04 -11.68 13.50
C GLY A 114 -3.39 -10.44 14.11
N PHE A 115 -3.85 -10.08 15.30
CA PHE A 115 -3.35 -8.92 16.04
C PHE A 115 -2.10 -9.23 16.87
N ALA A 116 -1.58 -10.46 16.82
CA ALA A 116 -0.29 -10.83 17.39
C ALA A 116 0.86 -10.35 16.49
N ILE A 117 2.02 -10.13 17.09
CA ILE A 117 3.26 -9.84 16.35
C ILE A 117 3.76 -11.11 15.64
N SER A 118 4.45 -10.91 14.51
CA SER A 118 5.22 -11.96 13.85
C SER A 118 6.71 -11.71 14.06
N LYS A 119 7.42 -12.64 14.69
CA LYS A 119 8.85 -12.48 14.98
C LYS A 119 9.72 -12.28 13.73
N THR A 120 9.27 -12.78 12.60
CA THR A 120 10.02 -12.75 11.33
C THR A 120 9.58 -11.63 10.40
N ILE A 121 8.29 -11.24 10.44
CA ILE A 121 7.70 -10.30 9.47
C ILE A 121 7.45 -8.94 10.11
N SER A 122 6.85 -8.93 11.32
CA SER A 122 6.46 -7.70 12.02
C SER A 122 6.74 -7.82 13.53
N PRO A 123 8.02 -7.69 13.95
CA PRO A 123 8.42 -8.01 15.33
C PRO A 123 7.90 -7.01 16.38
N HIS A 124 7.50 -5.80 15.98
CA HIS A 124 7.09 -4.72 16.90
C HIS A 124 5.60 -4.39 16.79
N ILE A 125 4.95 -4.75 15.69
CA ILE A 125 3.59 -4.35 15.34
C ILE A 125 2.71 -5.56 15.01
N PRO A 126 1.36 -5.46 15.13
CA PRO A 126 0.44 -6.53 14.75
C PRO A 126 0.62 -6.93 13.28
N LEU A 127 0.64 -8.24 13.01
CA LEU A 127 0.76 -8.74 11.63
C LEU A 127 -0.39 -8.26 10.74
N ALA A 128 -1.60 -8.12 11.28
CA ALA A 128 -2.73 -7.59 10.55
C ALA A 128 -2.52 -6.13 10.11
N LEU A 129 -1.90 -5.29 10.95
CA LEU A 129 -1.59 -3.91 10.58
C LEU A 129 -0.48 -3.84 9.51
N PHE A 130 0.57 -4.66 9.65
CA PHE A 130 1.60 -4.81 8.61
C PHE A 130 0.98 -5.23 7.27
N MET A 131 0.09 -6.23 7.27
CA MET A 131 -0.63 -6.69 6.08
C MET A 131 -1.43 -5.58 5.44
N LEU A 132 -2.18 -4.77 6.23
CA LEU A 132 -2.94 -3.63 5.72
C LEU A 132 -2.04 -2.54 5.14
N PHE A 133 -0.94 -2.19 5.81
CA PHE A 133 0.01 -1.22 5.30
C PHE A 133 0.58 -1.66 3.95
N GLN A 134 1.02 -2.90 3.83
CA GLN A 134 1.52 -3.48 2.59
C GLN A 134 0.45 -3.58 1.48
N MET A 135 -0.81 -3.81 1.85
CA MET A 135 -1.94 -3.77 0.92
C MET A 135 -2.10 -2.37 0.30
N MET A 136 -1.88 -1.30 1.07
CA MET A 136 -1.96 0.07 0.54
C MET A 136 -0.89 0.33 -0.52
N PHE A 137 0.31 -0.25 -0.37
CA PHE A 137 1.37 -0.17 -1.36
C PHE A 137 0.99 -0.87 -2.67
N CYS A 138 0.37 -2.04 -2.59
CA CYS A 138 -0.19 -2.72 -3.75
C CYS A 138 -1.27 -1.88 -4.44
N THR A 139 -2.16 -1.27 -3.65
CA THR A 139 -3.26 -0.46 -4.16
C THR A 139 -2.76 0.79 -4.90
N ILE A 140 -1.77 1.49 -4.34
CA ILE A 140 -1.20 2.66 -5.02
C ILE A 140 -0.43 2.26 -6.28
N ALA A 141 0.29 1.12 -6.29
CA ALA A 141 0.98 0.64 -7.47
C ALA A 141 0.03 0.41 -8.65
N VAL A 142 -1.13 -0.22 -8.39
CA VAL A 142 -2.20 -0.37 -9.39
C VAL A 142 -2.76 0.98 -9.82
N SER A 143 -2.91 1.92 -8.89
CA SER A 143 -3.42 3.25 -9.20
C SER A 143 -2.45 4.03 -10.08
N ILE A 144 -1.14 3.94 -9.86
CA ILE A 144 -0.11 4.53 -10.74
C ILE A 144 -0.22 3.95 -12.15
N LEU A 145 -0.32 2.63 -12.25
CA LEU A 145 -0.47 1.93 -13.53
C LEU A 145 -1.72 2.39 -14.29
N SER A 146 -2.82 2.68 -13.61
CA SER A 146 -4.08 3.09 -14.24
C SER A 146 -3.95 4.36 -15.09
N GLY A 147 -3.01 5.25 -14.76
CA GLY A 147 -2.73 6.45 -15.54
C GLY A 147 -2.25 6.16 -16.96
N SER A 148 -1.47 5.10 -17.17
CA SER A 148 -0.94 4.72 -18.49
C SER A 148 -2.01 4.24 -19.49
N ILE A 149 -3.14 3.76 -18.96
CA ILE A 149 -4.27 3.21 -19.73
C ILE A 149 -5.52 4.10 -19.68
N ALA A 150 -5.41 5.27 -19.03
CA ALA A 150 -6.49 6.23 -18.93
C ALA A 150 -7.02 6.55 -20.35
N GLU A 151 -8.35 6.63 -20.49
CA GLU A 151 -9.07 6.87 -21.75
C GLU A 151 -8.99 5.73 -22.79
N LYS A 152 -8.17 4.69 -22.57
CA LYS A 152 -7.89 3.65 -23.56
C LYS A 152 -8.47 2.29 -23.23
N MET A 153 -8.56 1.94 -21.94
CA MET A 153 -9.04 0.64 -21.48
C MET A 153 -10.47 0.72 -20.94
N ARG A 154 -11.32 -0.25 -21.33
CA ARG A 154 -12.66 -0.38 -20.79
C ARG A 154 -12.62 -0.88 -19.34
N PHE A 155 -13.66 -0.55 -18.56
CA PHE A 155 -13.72 -0.81 -17.12
C PHE A 155 -13.56 -2.30 -16.75
N ILE A 156 -14.36 -3.20 -17.35
CA ILE A 156 -14.33 -4.63 -17.00
C ILE A 156 -12.99 -5.32 -17.33
N PRO A 157 -12.40 -5.17 -18.55
CA PRO A 157 -11.05 -5.66 -18.81
C PRO A 157 -10.00 -5.15 -17.85
N TYR A 158 -10.12 -3.89 -17.42
CA TYR A 158 -9.24 -3.31 -16.40
C TYR A 158 -9.31 -4.07 -15.07
N LEU A 159 -10.53 -4.35 -14.56
CA LEU A 159 -10.69 -5.07 -13.29
C LEU A 159 -10.07 -6.47 -13.33
N ILE A 160 -10.28 -7.20 -14.43
CA ILE A 160 -9.70 -8.53 -14.62
C ILE A 160 -8.16 -8.43 -14.66
N PHE A 161 -7.64 -7.47 -15.44
CA PHE A 161 -6.21 -7.23 -15.55
C PHE A 161 -5.60 -6.92 -14.17
N VAL A 162 -6.21 -6.03 -13.38
CA VAL A 162 -5.73 -5.67 -12.04
C VAL A 162 -5.66 -6.88 -11.12
N GLY A 163 -6.70 -7.70 -11.07
CA GLY A 163 -6.71 -8.90 -10.24
C GLY A 163 -5.57 -9.87 -10.59
N LEU A 164 -5.36 -10.12 -11.89
CA LEU A 164 -4.26 -10.95 -12.38
C LEU A 164 -2.90 -10.30 -12.12
N TRP A 165 -2.76 -9.00 -12.35
CA TRP A 165 -1.51 -8.27 -12.16
C TRP A 165 -1.03 -8.28 -10.71
N VAL A 166 -1.95 -8.12 -9.76
CA VAL A 166 -1.62 -8.20 -8.33
C VAL A 166 -1.03 -9.56 -7.98
N VAL A 167 -1.64 -10.64 -8.46
CA VAL A 167 -1.22 -12.01 -8.09
C VAL A 167 0.03 -12.44 -8.86
N LEU A 168 0.11 -12.13 -10.17
CA LEU A 168 1.14 -12.66 -11.06
C LEU A 168 2.38 -11.76 -11.17
N ILE A 169 2.25 -10.47 -10.88
CA ILE A 169 3.34 -9.50 -11.05
C ILE A 169 3.71 -8.87 -9.70
N TYR A 170 2.78 -8.16 -9.06
CA TYR A 170 3.10 -7.39 -7.87
C TYR A 170 3.54 -8.29 -6.70
N SER A 171 2.76 -9.32 -6.38
CA SER A 171 3.05 -10.19 -5.22
C SER A 171 4.37 -10.95 -5.35
N PRO A 172 4.73 -11.54 -6.52
CA PRO A 172 6.06 -12.10 -6.71
C PRO A 172 7.19 -11.07 -6.57
N VAL A 173 7.06 -9.89 -7.17
CA VAL A 173 8.09 -8.84 -7.04
C VAL A 173 8.24 -8.38 -5.58
N ALA A 174 7.14 -8.22 -4.85
CA ALA A 174 7.16 -7.94 -3.41
C ALA A 174 7.91 -9.02 -2.63
N HIS A 175 7.69 -10.29 -2.97
CA HIS A 175 8.44 -11.41 -2.38
C HIS A 175 9.94 -11.32 -2.70
N TRP A 176 10.31 -11.07 -3.95
CA TRP A 176 11.72 -10.99 -4.37
C TRP A 176 12.48 -9.94 -3.59
N VAL A 177 11.85 -8.81 -3.29
CA VAL A 177 12.50 -7.63 -2.69
C VAL A 177 12.32 -7.58 -1.17
N TRP A 178 11.09 -7.79 -0.69
CA TRP A 178 10.75 -7.62 0.73
C TRP A 178 10.46 -8.93 1.46
N GLY A 179 10.04 -9.97 0.73
CA GLY A 179 9.66 -11.27 1.31
C GLY A 179 10.81 -12.25 1.52
N GLY A 180 12.06 -11.83 1.31
CA GLY A 180 13.25 -12.69 1.45
C GLY A 180 13.59 -13.52 0.20
N GLY A 181 13.06 -13.13 -0.98
CA GLY A 181 13.38 -13.75 -2.26
C GLY A 181 14.76 -13.38 -2.80
N TRP A 182 15.02 -13.69 -4.07
CA TRP A 182 16.34 -13.63 -4.67
C TRP A 182 16.95 -12.23 -4.73
N ILE A 183 16.16 -11.16 -4.97
CA ILE A 183 16.66 -9.78 -4.99
C ILE A 183 17.11 -9.33 -3.59
N SER A 184 16.32 -9.67 -2.56
CA SER A 184 16.68 -9.44 -1.17
C SER A 184 18.00 -10.12 -0.78
N LYS A 185 18.20 -11.38 -1.24
CA LYS A 185 19.42 -12.15 -0.99
C LYS A 185 20.66 -11.58 -1.68
N LEU A 186 20.48 -10.85 -2.79
CA LEU A 186 21.56 -10.09 -3.44
C LEU A 186 21.96 -8.83 -2.67
N GLY A 187 21.24 -8.48 -1.58
CA GLY A 187 21.53 -7.31 -0.78
C GLY A 187 20.91 -6.01 -1.33
N ALA A 188 19.98 -6.09 -2.27
CA ALA A 188 19.26 -4.91 -2.74
C ALA A 188 18.38 -4.34 -1.64
N ILE A 189 18.40 -3.01 -1.49
CA ILE A 189 17.60 -2.28 -0.51
C ILE A 189 16.54 -1.49 -1.26
N ASP A 190 15.28 -1.79 -0.95
CA ASP A 190 14.12 -1.01 -1.37
C ASP A 190 13.39 -0.55 -0.10
N TYR A 191 13.63 0.70 0.30
CA TYR A 191 13.12 1.21 1.56
C TYR A 191 11.61 1.44 1.55
N ALA A 192 11.09 2.04 0.49
CA ALA A 192 9.70 2.46 0.41
C ALA A 192 9.03 2.14 -0.94
N GLY A 193 9.50 1.16 -1.69
CA GLY A 193 8.82 0.69 -2.90
C GLY A 193 9.35 1.27 -4.20
N GLY A 194 10.58 1.78 -4.24
CA GLY A 194 11.21 2.21 -5.49
C GLY A 194 11.14 1.13 -6.56
N THR A 195 11.45 -0.11 -6.20
CA THR A 195 11.35 -1.28 -7.08
C THR A 195 9.95 -1.87 -7.09
N VAL A 196 9.43 -2.23 -5.90
CA VAL A 196 8.18 -3.00 -5.77
C VAL A 196 6.98 -2.22 -6.26
N VAL A 197 6.90 -0.91 -6.02
CA VAL A 197 5.77 -0.07 -6.42
C VAL A 197 6.08 0.63 -7.74
N HIS A 198 7.14 1.47 -7.77
CA HIS A 198 7.34 2.42 -8.85
C HIS A 198 7.91 1.78 -10.12
N ILE A 199 8.98 0.98 -10.04
CA ILE A 199 9.52 0.29 -11.23
C ILE A 199 8.48 -0.70 -11.75
N THR A 200 7.85 -1.49 -10.90
CA THR A 200 6.88 -2.51 -11.32
C THR A 200 5.67 -1.89 -12.01
N SER A 201 5.09 -0.82 -11.45
CA SER A 201 3.96 -0.12 -12.09
C SER A 201 4.39 0.66 -13.34
N GLY A 202 5.57 1.31 -13.30
CA GLY A 202 6.08 2.09 -14.43
C GLY A 202 6.41 1.24 -15.65
N VAL A 203 7.12 0.13 -15.47
CA VAL A 203 7.42 -0.82 -16.55
C VAL A 203 6.15 -1.46 -17.10
N SER A 204 5.23 -1.88 -16.22
CA SER A 204 3.94 -2.41 -16.65
C SER A 204 3.13 -1.38 -17.44
N GLY A 205 3.12 -0.12 -16.97
CA GLY A 205 2.47 0.99 -17.65
C GLY A 205 3.07 1.29 -19.02
N LEU A 206 4.40 1.25 -19.13
CA LEU A 206 5.11 1.41 -20.41
C LEU A 206 4.72 0.31 -21.40
N ILE A 207 4.76 -0.95 -20.97
CA ILE A 207 4.39 -2.10 -21.81
C ILE A 207 2.93 -1.98 -22.28
N LEU A 208 2.02 -1.68 -21.37
CA LEU A 208 0.60 -1.47 -21.71
C LEU A 208 0.41 -0.29 -22.67
N GLY A 209 1.12 0.81 -22.45
CA GLY A 209 1.10 1.96 -23.36
C GLY A 209 1.53 1.61 -24.77
N ILE A 210 2.59 0.79 -24.91
CA ILE A 210 3.08 0.27 -26.20
C ILE A 210 2.05 -0.69 -26.82
N MET A 211 1.52 -1.64 -26.06
CA MET A 211 0.59 -2.67 -26.56
C MET A 211 -0.75 -2.10 -27.02
N ILE A 212 -1.30 -1.16 -26.26
CA ILE A 212 -2.59 -0.51 -26.56
C ILE A 212 -2.39 0.54 -27.68
N GLY A 213 -1.20 1.08 -27.77
CA GLY A 213 -0.83 2.07 -28.80
C GLY A 213 -1.40 3.47 -28.55
N VAL A 214 -1.07 4.37 -29.46
CA VAL A 214 -1.62 5.73 -29.49
C VAL A 214 -3.04 5.61 -30.04
N GLY A 215 -4.05 5.93 -29.24
CA GLY A 215 -5.46 5.95 -29.68
C GLY A 215 -5.64 6.75 -30.97
N LYS A 216 -6.81 6.63 -31.61
CA LYS A 216 -7.17 7.37 -32.85
C LYS A 216 -6.79 8.84 -32.68
N LYS A 217 -6.23 9.45 -33.77
CA LYS A 217 -5.76 10.85 -33.90
C LYS A 217 -6.40 11.78 -32.84
N GLN A 218 -5.60 12.21 -31.90
CA GLN A 218 -6.09 13.05 -30.80
C GLN A 218 -6.54 14.41 -31.33
N GLU A 219 -7.83 14.67 -31.24
CA GLU A 219 -8.33 16.03 -31.09
C GLU A 219 -7.57 16.66 -29.91
N LYS A 220 -7.31 17.98 -29.95
CA LYS A 220 -6.57 18.69 -28.90
C LYS A 220 -7.04 18.21 -27.52
N HIS A 221 -6.14 17.56 -26.79
CA HIS A 221 -6.41 17.00 -25.46
C HIS A 221 -6.39 18.18 -24.47
N THR A 222 -7.55 18.58 -23.99
CA THR A 222 -7.65 19.59 -22.92
C THR A 222 -8.01 18.88 -21.61
N PRO A 223 -7.25 19.12 -20.53
CA PRO A 223 -7.60 18.63 -19.21
C PRO A 223 -9.02 19.04 -18.81
N HIS A 224 -9.75 18.12 -18.18
CA HIS A 224 -11.13 18.36 -17.76
C HIS A 224 -11.23 19.44 -16.68
N ASN A 225 -10.40 19.31 -15.63
CA ASN A 225 -10.47 20.20 -14.49
C ASN A 225 -9.17 20.22 -13.69
N LEU A 226 -8.35 21.24 -13.90
CA LEU A 226 -7.05 21.39 -13.23
C LEU A 226 -7.18 21.60 -11.72
N LEU A 227 -8.29 22.14 -11.22
CA LEU A 227 -8.50 22.25 -9.77
C LEU A 227 -8.65 20.90 -9.10
N ILE A 228 -9.40 19.98 -9.71
CA ILE A 228 -9.51 18.58 -9.22
C ILE A 228 -8.16 17.88 -9.28
N THR A 229 -7.38 18.09 -10.35
CA THR A 229 -6.01 17.58 -10.46
C THR A 229 -5.13 18.07 -9.31
N LEU A 230 -5.17 19.37 -9.01
CA LEU A 230 -4.41 19.96 -7.91
C LEU A 230 -4.81 19.35 -6.55
N ILE A 231 -6.11 19.24 -6.28
CA ILE A 231 -6.61 18.62 -5.04
C ILE A 231 -6.12 17.17 -4.94
N GLY A 232 -6.21 16.42 -6.06
CA GLY A 232 -5.69 15.04 -6.12
C GLY A 232 -4.20 14.99 -5.83
N GLY A 233 -3.40 15.87 -6.40
CA GLY A 233 -1.96 15.99 -6.15
C GLY A 233 -1.63 16.28 -4.69
N ILE A 234 -2.37 17.19 -4.04
CA ILE A 234 -2.21 17.50 -2.61
C ILE A 234 -2.49 16.26 -1.74
N LEU A 235 -3.55 15.49 -2.04
CA LEU A 235 -3.86 14.27 -1.30
C LEU A 235 -2.77 13.20 -1.47
N VAL A 236 -2.23 13.04 -2.68
CA VAL A 236 -1.08 12.16 -2.93
C VAL A 236 0.14 12.62 -2.15
N TRP A 237 0.45 13.91 -2.16
CA TRP A 237 1.56 14.49 -1.42
C TRP A 237 1.44 14.25 0.08
N LEU A 238 0.29 14.52 0.68
CA LEU A 238 0.03 14.25 2.11
C LEU A 238 0.20 12.76 2.43
N GLY A 239 -0.32 11.88 1.58
CA GLY A 239 -0.18 10.44 1.75
C GLY A 239 1.27 9.95 1.64
N TRP A 240 2.12 10.67 0.89
CA TRP A 240 3.53 10.32 0.70
C TRP A 240 4.34 10.38 2.00
N TYR A 241 3.94 11.21 2.96
CA TYR A 241 4.53 11.17 4.29
C TYR A 241 4.26 9.81 4.97
N GLY A 242 3.01 9.33 4.94
CA GLY A 242 2.71 7.98 5.43
C GLY A 242 3.45 6.89 4.68
N PHE A 243 3.58 7.04 3.36
CA PHE A 243 4.26 6.10 2.47
C PHE A 243 5.75 5.94 2.83
N ASN A 244 6.51 7.02 2.84
CA ASN A 244 7.94 6.99 3.12
C ASN A 244 8.24 6.81 4.61
N VAL A 245 7.61 7.60 5.48
CA VAL A 245 7.92 7.58 6.92
C VAL A 245 7.45 6.27 7.56
N GLY A 246 6.27 5.77 7.15
CA GLY A 246 5.73 4.49 7.63
C GLY A 246 6.57 3.28 7.23
N SER A 247 7.37 3.37 6.17
CA SER A 247 8.29 2.30 5.74
C SER A 247 9.42 2.02 6.73
N ALA A 248 9.62 2.86 7.75
CA ALA A 248 10.48 2.54 8.89
C ALA A 248 9.89 1.45 9.79
N PHE A 249 8.57 1.26 9.82
CA PHE A 249 7.79 0.39 10.71
C PHE A 249 7.91 0.69 12.21
N THR A 250 8.85 1.53 12.60
CA THR A 250 9.14 1.98 13.96
C THR A 250 9.23 3.50 14.00
N PHE A 251 8.80 4.11 15.10
CA PHE A 251 8.94 5.55 15.30
C PHE A 251 10.32 5.87 15.88
N ASP A 252 11.31 5.90 15.02
CA ASP A 252 12.72 6.05 15.37
C ASP A 252 13.45 7.14 14.54
N GLN A 253 14.76 7.19 14.65
CA GLN A 253 15.60 8.13 13.89
C GLN A 253 15.45 7.97 12.37
N ILE A 254 15.24 6.74 11.87
CA ILE A 254 15.09 6.46 10.44
C ILE A 254 13.78 7.07 9.94
N ALA A 255 12.70 6.94 10.71
CA ALA A 255 11.42 7.58 10.41
C ALA A 255 11.57 9.11 10.33
N MET A 256 12.29 9.72 11.27
CA MET A 256 12.52 11.17 11.28
C MET A 256 13.37 11.64 10.10
N ILE A 257 14.45 10.91 9.75
CA ILE A 257 15.27 11.19 8.56
C ILE A 257 14.41 11.08 7.29
N SER A 258 13.61 10.04 7.19
CA SER A 258 12.69 9.83 6.06
C SER A 258 11.69 10.99 5.92
N PHE A 259 11.14 11.48 7.05
CA PHE A 259 10.24 12.63 7.06
C PHE A 259 10.92 13.88 6.50
N VAL A 260 12.10 14.25 7.04
CA VAL A 260 12.84 15.43 6.61
C VAL A 260 13.21 15.34 5.13
N ASN A 261 13.72 14.19 4.68
CA ASN A 261 14.09 13.99 3.28
C ASN A 261 12.89 14.08 2.34
N THR A 262 11.72 13.56 2.75
CA THR A 262 10.49 13.65 1.97
C THR A 262 10.03 15.11 1.82
N VAL A 263 10.08 15.90 2.91
CA VAL A 263 9.75 17.35 2.85
C VAL A 263 10.66 18.06 1.87
N ILE A 264 11.99 17.90 2.01
CA ILE A 264 12.98 18.60 1.17
C ILE A 264 12.83 18.19 -0.29
N ALA A 265 12.71 16.90 -0.59
CA ALA A 265 12.58 16.41 -1.96
C ALA A 265 11.30 16.95 -2.65
N CYS A 266 10.18 16.98 -1.93
CA CYS A 266 8.94 17.54 -2.47
C CYS A 266 9.04 19.04 -2.76
N LEU A 267 9.72 19.81 -1.90
CA LEU A 267 9.91 21.25 -2.10
C LEU A 267 10.82 21.54 -3.30
N LEU A 268 11.92 20.81 -3.45
CA LEU A 268 12.85 20.96 -4.57
C LEU A 268 12.18 20.65 -5.91
N TYR A 269 11.40 19.58 -5.98
CA TYR A 269 10.69 19.19 -7.19
C TYR A 269 9.66 20.26 -7.62
N THR A 270 8.92 20.85 -6.67
CA THR A 270 7.93 21.90 -6.97
C THR A 270 8.58 23.20 -7.40
N SER A 271 9.78 23.56 -6.92
CA SER A 271 10.49 24.75 -7.37
C SER A 271 11.01 24.61 -8.80
N ASP A 272 11.55 23.44 -9.15
CA ASP A 272 12.10 23.15 -10.50
C ASP A 272 11.00 23.14 -11.56
N ALA A 273 9.82 22.58 -11.25
CA ALA A 273 8.66 22.56 -12.14
C ALA A 273 7.99 23.94 -12.34
N ALA A 274 8.31 24.93 -11.50
CA ALA A 274 7.79 26.29 -11.62
C ALA A 274 8.66 27.18 -12.56
N ASP A 275 9.88 26.73 -12.87
CA ASP A 275 10.84 27.46 -13.70
C ASP A 275 10.82 27.02 -15.19
N GLU A 276 10.07 25.94 -15.53
CA GLU A 276 9.78 25.47 -16.88
C GLU A 276 8.38 25.93 -17.37
#